data_7a0888bc0f9d460ff46f80b0d1e491f8
#
_entry.id   7a0888bc0f9d460ff46f80b0d1e491f8
#
_cell.length_a   1.000
_cell.length_b   1.000
_cell.length_c   1.000
_cell.angle_alpha   90.00
_cell.angle_beta   90.00
_cell.angle_gamma   90.00
#
_symmetry.space_group_name_H-M   'P 1'
#
loop_
_entity.id
_entity.type
_entity.pdbx_description
1 polymer ?
#
loop_
_entity_poly.entity_id
_entity_poly.type
_entity_poly.pdbx_seq_one_letter_code
_entity_poly.pdbx_strand_id
1 'polypeptide(L)'
;MRQFFIDYFDARSNELYHNPRTGLRTYILSFTEGSTRLELMQRPDMQDADPSQPAIGYVHLSFAVGSRKGVDLLTRRLAADGYTVTSYPRMTGDGYYESCILGPEGIQIELTE
;
A
#
# COMPACT_ATOMS: atom_id res chain seq x y z
N MET A 1 -1.32 -3.28 -8.40
CA MET A 1 -1.52 -2.30 -7.28
C MET A 1 -2.99 -1.93 -7.02
N ARG A 2 -3.79 -1.47 -7.99
CA ARG A 2 -5.20 -1.07 -7.76
C ARG A 2 -6.03 -2.11 -7.00
N GLN A 3 -6.04 -3.37 -7.49
CA GLN A 3 -6.81 -4.46 -6.87
C GLN A 3 -6.36 -4.76 -5.44
N PHE A 4 -5.08 -4.68 -5.16
CA PHE A 4 -4.53 -4.85 -3.82
C PHE A 4 -5.18 -3.90 -2.79
N PHE A 5 -5.28 -2.61 -3.11
CA PHE A 5 -5.91 -1.66 -2.19
C PHE A 5 -7.43 -1.86 -2.06
N ILE A 6 -8.10 -2.34 -3.12
CA ILE A 6 -9.51 -2.69 -3.05
C ILE A 6 -9.73 -3.89 -2.12
N ASP A 7 -8.91 -4.94 -2.25
CA ASP A 7 -9.11 -6.22 -1.55
C ASP A 7 -8.74 -6.17 -0.06
N TYR A 8 -7.75 -5.32 0.30
CA TYR A 8 -7.18 -5.32 1.65
C TYR A 8 -7.45 -4.06 2.45
N PHE A 9 -7.80 -2.95 1.79
CA PHE A 9 -7.97 -1.64 2.43
C PHE A 9 -9.30 -0.96 2.11
N ASP A 10 -10.28 -1.71 1.60
CA ASP A 10 -11.61 -1.23 1.22
C ASP A 10 -11.60 0.03 0.33
N ALA A 11 -10.55 0.15 -0.49
CA ALA A 11 -10.41 1.29 -1.38
C ALA A 11 -11.49 1.28 -2.47
N ARG A 12 -12.02 2.45 -2.78
CA ARG A 12 -12.87 2.68 -3.96
C ARG A 12 -12.05 3.34 -5.05
N SER A 13 -12.15 2.84 -6.26
CA SER A 13 -11.43 3.36 -7.42
C SER A 13 -12.39 4.03 -8.40
N ASN A 14 -11.96 5.12 -9.01
CA ASN A 14 -12.61 5.63 -10.21
C ASN A 14 -12.36 4.68 -11.40
N GLU A 15 -12.98 5.00 -12.54
CA GLU A 15 -12.69 4.39 -13.83
C GLU A 15 -11.30 4.80 -14.33
N LEU A 16 -10.71 3.95 -15.19
CA LEU A 16 -9.40 4.23 -15.79
C LEU A 16 -9.46 5.53 -16.60
N TYR A 17 -8.62 6.50 -16.23
CA TYR A 17 -8.29 7.59 -17.13
C TYR A 17 -7.12 7.21 -18.02
N HIS A 18 -7.26 7.41 -19.31
CA HIS A 18 -6.20 7.21 -20.30
C HIS A 18 -6.05 8.43 -21.19
N ASN A 19 -4.84 8.97 -21.25
CA ASN A 19 -4.49 10.03 -22.18
C ASN A 19 -3.78 9.41 -23.41
N PRO A 20 -4.43 9.34 -24.57
CA PRO A 20 -3.87 8.66 -25.74
C PRO A 20 -2.66 9.41 -26.35
N ARG A 21 -2.53 10.71 -26.08
CA ARG A 21 -1.40 11.52 -26.59
C ARG A 21 -0.11 11.24 -25.83
N THR A 22 -0.19 11.02 -24.52
CA THR A 22 0.99 10.83 -23.66
C THR A 22 1.17 9.38 -23.22
N GLY A 23 0.16 8.51 -23.43
CA GLY A 23 0.13 7.15 -22.90
C GLY A 23 -0.10 7.05 -21.38
N LEU A 24 -0.32 8.20 -20.72
CA LEU A 24 -0.60 8.24 -19.29
C LEU A 24 -1.88 7.46 -18.95
N ARG A 25 -1.80 6.62 -17.93
CA ARG A 25 -2.95 5.92 -17.33
C ARG A 25 -2.98 6.20 -15.84
N THR A 26 -4.16 6.53 -15.30
CA THR A 26 -4.31 6.76 -13.85
C THR A 26 -5.59 6.17 -13.29
N TYR A 27 -5.51 5.81 -11.99
CA TYR A 27 -6.63 5.56 -11.11
C TYR A 27 -6.52 6.45 -9.89
N ILE A 28 -7.62 6.94 -9.39
CA ILE A 28 -7.72 7.63 -8.11
C ILE A 28 -8.41 6.69 -7.12
N LEU A 29 -7.71 6.35 -6.04
CA LEU A 29 -8.24 5.56 -4.94
C LEU A 29 -8.67 6.48 -3.80
N SER A 30 -9.84 6.22 -3.25
CA SER A 30 -10.34 6.85 -2.02
C SER A 30 -10.56 5.76 -0.97
N PHE A 31 -10.29 6.10 0.29
CA PHE A 31 -10.46 5.21 1.44
C PHE A 31 -11.68 5.64 2.24
N THR A 32 -12.20 4.74 3.07
CA THR A 32 -13.47 4.93 3.77
C THR A 32 -13.45 6.12 4.72
N GLU A 33 -12.29 6.40 5.31
CA GLU A 33 -12.11 7.51 6.24
C GLU A 33 -11.15 8.57 5.66
N GLY A 34 -11.51 9.84 5.87
CA GLY A 34 -10.68 10.97 5.48
C GLY A 34 -10.88 11.45 4.04
N SER A 35 -10.14 12.51 3.68
CA SER A 35 -10.17 13.15 2.36
C SER A 35 -8.95 12.80 1.50
N THR A 36 -7.99 12.09 2.06
CA THR A 36 -6.76 11.70 1.34
C THR A 36 -7.09 10.69 0.24
N ARG A 37 -6.48 10.88 -0.90
CA ARG A 37 -6.59 9.98 -2.06
C ARG A 37 -5.20 9.52 -2.48
N LEU A 38 -5.14 8.31 -3.03
CA LEU A 38 -3.93 7.78 -3.64
C LEU A 38 -4.13 7.73 -5.16
N GLU A 39 -3.30 8.46 -5.89
CA GLU A 39 -3.27 8.36 -7.35
C GLU A 39 -2.25 7.30 -7.77
N LEU A 40 -2.73 6.30 -8.48
CA LEU A 40 -1.89 5.29 -9.13
C LEU A 40 -1.66 5.72 -10.57
N MET A 41 -0.40 5.90 -10.94
CA MET A 41 -0.03 6.43 -12.25
C MET A 41 0.90 5.47 -12.98
N GLN A 42 0.64 5.28 -14.28
CA GLN A 42 1.52 4.56 -15.18
C GLN A 42 1.83 5.44 -16.41
N ARG A 43 3.10 5.55 -16.73
CA ARG A 43 3.57 6.23 -17.95
C ARG A 43 4.48 5.29 -18.74
N PRO A 44 4.57 5.46 -20.08
CA PRO A 44 5.41 4.58 -20.91
C PRO A 44 6.92 4.66 -20.63
N ASP A 45 7.37 5.77 -20.03
CA ASP A 45 8.78 6.04 -19.69
C ASP A 45 9.18 5.57 -18.28
N MET A 46 8.27 4.99 -17.51
CA MET A 46 8.57 4.46 -16.17
C MET A 46 9.33 3.14 -16.24
N GLN A 47 10.29 2.99 -15.36
CA GLN A 47 11.02 1.75 -15.12
C GLN A 47 10.65 1.19 -13.76
N ASP A 48 10.80 -0.12 -13.59
CA ASP A 48 10.60 -0.77 -12.29
C ASP A 48 11.62 -0.26 -11.28
N ALA A 49 11.16 0.06 -10.07
CA ALA A 49 12.06 0.40 -8.97
C ALA A 49 12.74 -0.87 -8.46
N ASP A 50 13.99 -0.75 -8.01
CA ASP A 50 14.66 -1.81 -7.28
C ASP A 50 14.36 -1.66 -5.77
N PRO A 51 13.48 -2.49 -5.20
CA PRO A 51 13.10 -2.36 -3.80
C PRO A 51 14.23 -2.75 -2.84
N SER A 52 15.32 -3.34 -3.34
CA SER A 52 16.51 -3.66 -2.54
C SER A 52 17.44 -2.46 -2.31
N GLN A 53 17.25 -1.38 -3.06
CA GLN A 53 18.08 -0.18 -2.99
C GLN A 53 17.40 0.91 -2.15
N PRO A 54 17.92 1.20 -0.95
CA PRO A 54 17.41 2.31 -0.16
C PRO A 54 17.56 3.64 -0.93
N ALA A 55 16.50 4.42 -1.00
CA ALA A 55 16.51 5.73 -1.64
C ALA A 55 15.87 6.79 -0.75
N ILE A 56 16.28 8.03 -0.93
CA ILE A 56 15.62 9.17 -0.29
C ILE A 56 14.24 9.36 -0.93
N GLY A 57 13.19 9.56 -0.12
CA GLY A 57 11.82 9.76 -0.56
C GLY A 57 10.81 9.09 0.37
N TYR A 58 9.67 8.69 -0.17
CA TYR A 58 8.69 7.92 0.59
C TYR A 58 9.20 6.49 0.81
N VAL A 59 9.33 6.10 2.08
CA VAL A 59 9.83 4.77 2.47
C VAL A 59 8.69 3.75 2.50
N HIS A 60 7.53 4.14 3.02
CA HIS A 60 6.34 3.28 3.11
C HIS A 60 5.06 4.10 3.09
N LEU A 61 3.93 3.41 2.93
CA LEU A 61 2.60 3.92 3.20
C LEU A 61 2.08 3.25 4.47
N SER A 62 1.63 4.04 5.45
CA SER A 62 1.06 3.53 6.70
C SER A 62 -0.47 3.63 6.66
N PHE A 63 -1.13 2.54 7.05
CA PHE A 63 -2.59 2.45 7.14
C PHE A 63 -3.01 2.06 8.56
N ALA A 64 -3.81 2.92 9.19
CA ALA A 64 -4.47 2.57 10.44
C ALA A 64 -5.58 1.56 10.17
N VAL A 65 -5.54 0.42 10.85
CA VAL A 65 -6.53 -0.67 10.73
C VAL A 65 -7.40 -0.80 11.98
N GLY A 66 -7.32 0.21 12.86
CA GLY A 66 -8.26 0.46 13.96
C GLY A 66 -8.04 -0.35 15.22
N SER A 67 -7.17 -1.36 15.23
CA SER A 67 -6.87 -2.14 16.44
C SER A 67 -5.70 -3.09 16.24
N ARG A 68 -5.05 -3.52 17.34
CA ARG A 68 -4.00 -4.57 17.34
C ARG A 68 -4.50 -5.87 16.71
N LYS A 69 -5.72 -6.27 17.04
CA LYS A 69 -6.35 -7.44 16.42
C LYS A 69 -6.49 -7.27 14.90
N GLY A 70 -6.81 -6.05 14.43
CA GLY A 70 -6.85 -5.72 13.01
C GLY A 70 -5.49 -5.89 12.34
N VAL A 71 -4.43 -5.36 12.96
CA VAL A 71 -3.03 -5.55 12.50
C VAL A 71 -2.70 -7.04 12.39
N ASP A 72 -2.95 -7.81 13.43
CA ASP A 72 -2.66 -9.26 13.45
C ASP A 72 -3.42 -10.02 12.36
N LEU A 73 -4.71 -9.76 12.20
CA LEU A 73 -5.55 -10.47 11.25
C LEU A 73 -5.18 -10.13 9.81
N LEU A 74 -4.98 -8.84 9.51
CA LEU A 74 -4.65 -8.41 8.15
C LEU A 74 -3.24 -8.89 7.77
N THR A 75 -2.27 -8.84 8.68
CA THR A 75 -0.93 -9.38 8.46
C THR A 75 -0.97 -10.86 8.11
N ARG A 76 -1.73 -11.67 8.89
CA ARG A 76 -1.88 -13.11 8.61
C ARG A 76 -2.54 -13.37 7.27
N ARG A 77 -3.59 -12.62 6.93
CA ARG A 77 -4.28 -12.73 5.65
C ARG A 77 -3.33 -12.45 4.49
N LEU A 78 -2.61 -11.32 4.54
CA LEU A 78 -1.63 -10.96 3.51
C LEU A 78 -0.52 -12.01 3.38
N ALA A 79 0.00 -12.52 4.49
CA ALA A 79 0.98 -13.60 4.47
C ALA A 79 0.44 -14.89 3.84
N ALA A 80 -0.80 -15.27 4.15
CA ALA A 80 -1.47 -16.44 3.56
C ALA A 80 -1.71 -16.29 2.06
N ASP A 81 -1.97 -15.06 1.60
CA ASP A 81 -2.15 -14.71 0.18
C ASP A 81 -0.81 -14.51 -0.57
N GLY A 82 0.34 -14.77 0.11
CA GLY A 82 1.67 -14.82 -0.50
C GLY A 82 2.48 -13.54 -0.44
N TYR A 83 2.02 -12.51 0.28
CA TYR A 83 2.80 -11.29 0.50
C TYR A 83 3.88 -11.50 1.57
N THR A 84 5.06 -10.95 1.33
CA THR A 84 6.18 -11.05 2.29
C THR A 84 5.95 -10.13 3.48
N VAL A 85 5.95 -10.70 4.69
CA VAL A 85 5.96 -9.92 5.94
C VAL A 85 7.39 -9.51 6.23
N THR A 86 7.69 -8.21 6.14
CA THR A 86 9.02 -7.65 6.39
C THR A 86 9.23 -7.31 7.87
N SER A 87 8.13 -7.05 8.60
CA SER A 87 8.13 -6.91 10.07
C SER A 87 6.84 -7.49 10.62
N TYR A 88 6.95 -8.50 11.48
CA TYR A 88 5.79 -9.10 12.16
C TYR A 88 5.18 -8.14 13.20
N PRO A 89 3.87 -8.31 13.53
CA PRO A 89 3.21 -7.46 14.51
C PRO A 89 4.00 -7.35 15.81
N ARG A 90 4.30 -6.15 16.23
CA ARG A 90 5.07 -5.82 17.41
C ARG A 90 4.77 -4.42 17.94
N MET A 91 5.10 -4.19 19.21
CA MET A 91 5.14 -2.85 19.76
C MET A 91 6.47 -2.18 19.38
N THR A 92 6.40 -0.95 18.87
CA THR A 92 7.59 -0.13 18.57
C THR A 92 8.06 0.65 19.79
N GLY A 93 9.28 1.19 19.72
CA GLY A 93 9.84 1.98 20.80
C GLY A 93 9.13 3.32 21.05
N ASP A 94 8.41 3.83 20.06
CA ASP A 94 7.59 5.04 20.12
C ASP A 94 6.11 4.76 20.44
N GLY A 95 5.76 3.49 20.70
CA GLY A 95 4.49 3.10 21.29
C GLY A 95 3.39 2.71 20.32
N TYR A 96 3.69 2.53 19.02
CA TYR A 96 2.75 2.00 18.05
C TYR A 96 2.77 0.46 17.99
N TYR A 97 1.61 -0.13 17.81
CA TYR A 97 1.51 -1.55 17.47
C TYR A 97 1.34 -1.68 15.95
N GLU A 98 2.33 -2.27 15.31
CA GLU A 98 2.40 -2.27 13.85
C GLU A 98 3.02 -3.54 13.27
N SER A 99 2.83 -3.73 11.98
CA SER A 99 3.54 -4.70 11.13
C SER A 99 3.84 -4.08 9.78
N CYS A 100 4.77 -4.66 9.02
CA CYS A 100 5.06 -4.24 7.66
C CYS A 100 5.03 -5.43 6.71
N ILE A 101 4.51 -5.18 5.50
CA ILE A 101 4.53 -6.12 4.39
C ILE A 101 5.14 -5.48 3.14
N LEU A 102 5.67 -6.32 2.27
CA LEU A 102 6.06 -5.91 0.92
C LEU A 102 4.85 -6.08 0.00
N GLY A 103 4.26 -4.95 -0.39
CA GLY A 103 3.12 -4.91 -1.30
C GLY A 103 3.52 -5.02 -2.77
N PRO A 104 2.55 -4.85 -3.69
CA PRO A 104 2.81 -4.87 -5.12
C PRO A 104 3.88 -3.86 -5.53
N GLU A 105 4.67 -4.23 -6.53
CA GLU A 105 5.73 -3.36 -7.09
C GLU A 105 6.81 -2.98 -6.06
N GLY A 106 6.92 -3.76 -4.97
CA GLY A 106 7.95 -3.58 -3.95
C GLY A 106 7.72 -2.43 -2.96
N ILE A 107 6.51 -1.84 -2.93
CA ILE A 107 6.20 -0.80 -1.95
C ILE A 107 6.05 -1.41 -0.55
N GLN A 108 6.67 -0.78 0.45
CA GLN A 108 6.45 -1.13 1.85
C GLN A 108 5.09 -0.59 2.31
N ILE A 109 4.29 -1.46 2.92
CA ILE A 109 3.00 -1.11 3.52
C ILE A 109 3.07 -1.42 5.01
N GLU A 110 2.86 -0.41 5.82
CA GLU A 110 2.77 -0.53 7.26
C GLU A 110 1.30 -0.58 7.69
N LEU A 111 0.99 -1.48 8.59
CA LEU A 111 -0.33 -1.64 9.22
C LEU A 111 -0.21 -1.20 10.67
N THR A 112 -0.96 -0.19 11.10
CA THR A 112 -0.95 0.32 12.48
C THR A 112 -2.33 0.20 13.14
N GLU A 113 -2.36 0.21 14.49
CA GLU A 113 -3.62 0.34 15.25
C GLU A 113 -4.17 1.77 15.21
#